data_ab672a4561ebc4dfca5647e4abf7864e
#
_entry.id   ab672a4561ebc4dfca5647e4abf7864e
#
_cell.length_a   1.000
_cell.length_b   1.000
_cell.length_c   1.000
_cell.angle_alpha   90.00
_cell.angle_beta   90.00
_cell.angle_gamma   90.00
#
_symmetry.space_group_name_H-M   'P 1'
#
loop_
_entity.id
_entity.type
_entity.pdbx_description
1 polymer ?
#
loop_
_entity_poly.entity_id
_entity_poly.type
_entity_poly.pdbx_seq_one_letter_code
_entity_poly.pdbx_strand_id
1 'polypeptide(L)'
;MADQKEDLQKKLRRLGVVRGAGQLKPARKLKPAPPVDEELLRPFTPPTSPNLSEDDDIQPLETLLPGGDIVATADGDCFVLDQVYTLDHQHGNDRLADLLNFSPAVAAPFVQDERLAQHDFRDFLFLDTETTGLAGAGTLAFMVGVGFFEPGSQGKDRFVVRQYFLRDHGDEPALLLLLAELLAEKAGFVTFNGRSFDIPLLESRFIMNRMPADLRDRPHLDLLHPARRLWRHRLGSCALSSLEGSLLGLRRSQDDVPGWLIPSLYNHYLRSGDARELVRVFYHNQIDMVSMVTLAARVTRLLSRPDPADHPIDLFSLGKWQADLGLSQEAEQNLRLAAQGDLPLELYHANLHRLGLLLKRDGRYTEALRIWQQIAATSLDDVSAHVEIAKYYEWQTQELEQARFWTEQALNLVASWGRRGQHHPVRAELEHRLNRLQQKLDLS
;
A
#
# COMPACT_ATOMS: atom_id res chain seq x y z
N MET A 1 -31.71 18.99 35.16
CA MET A 1 -31.57 17.72 34.37
C MET A 1 -32.08 17.80 32.93
N ALA A 2 -33.11 18.58 32.63
CA ALA A 2 -33.62 18.81 31.27
C ALA A 2 -32.60 19.61 30.41
N ASP A 3 -32.04 20.66 30.99
CA ASP A 3 -31.10 21.56 30.31
C ASP A 3 -29.75 20.88 29.89
N GLN A 4 -29.26 19.96 30.71
CA GLN A 4 -28.03 19.20 30.38
C GLN A 4 -28.23 18.18 29.23
N LYS A 5 -29.46 17.66 29.10
CA LYS A 5 -29.84 16.77 28.01
C LYS A 5 -29.91 17.51 26.66
N GLU A 6 -30.37 18.75 26.68
CA GLU A 6 -30.50 19.58 25.48
C GLU A 6 -29.11 20.06 24.97
N ASP A 7 -28.23 20.41 25.89
CA ASP A 7 -26.84 20.79 25.54
C ASP A 7 -26.06 19.60 25.01
N LEU A 8 -26.22 18.42 25.56
CA LEU A 8 -25.62 17.19 25.05
C LEU A 8 -26.14 16.83 23.64
N GLN A 9 -27.44 17.02 23.40
CA GLN A 9 -28.02 16.79 22.07
C GLN A 9 -27.49 17.78 21.02
N LYS A 10 -27.28 19.05 21.40
CA LYS A 10 -26.68 20.08 20.53
C LYS A 10 -25.22 19.73 20.20
N LYS A 11 -24.44 19.25 21.18
CA LYS A 11 -23.04 18.79 20.96
C LYS A 11 -22.97 17.55 20.07
N LEU A 12 -23.86 16.57 20.28
CA LEU A 12 -23.91 15.37 19.43
C LEU A 12 -24.30 15.67 17.97
N ARG A 13 -25.23 16.63 17.76
CA ARG A 13 -25.55 17.10 16.39
C ARG A 13 -24.39 17.79 15.70
N ARG A 14 -23.59 18.57 16.43
CA ARG A 14 -22.36 19.19 15.88
C ARG A 14 -21.30 18.17 15.50
N LEU A 15 -21.25 17.03 16.16
CA LEU A 15 -20.36 15.91 15.88
C LEU A 15 -20.92 14.94 14.82
N GLY A 16 -22.04 15.25 14.17
CA GLY A 16 -22.63 14.43 13.13
C GLY A 16 -23.32 13.14 13.62
N VAL A 17 -23.54 13.00 14.94
CA VAL A 17 -24.23 11.84 15.51
C VAL A 17 -25.75 11.99 15.31
N VAL A 18 -26.33 11.14 14.46
CA VAL A 18 -27.76 11.14 14.13
C VAL A 18 -28.49 10.06 14.92
N ARG A 19 -29.60 10.42 15.57
CA ARG A 19 -30.39 9.51 16.38
C ARG A 19 -31.47 8.83 15.52
N GLY A 20 -31.29 7.52 15.27
CA GLY A 20 -32.29 6.67 14.61
C GLY A 20 -32.21 6.65 13.08
N ALA A 21 -32.65 5.54 12.47
CA ALA A 21 -32.62 5.29 11.03
C ALA A 21 -33.45 6.26 10.15
N GLY A 22 -34.48 6.91 10.75
CA GLY A 22 -35.39 7.83 10.04
C GLY A 22 -34.77 9.16 9.60
N GLN A 23 -33.54 9.49 10.03
CA GLN A 23 -32.82 10.70 9.65
C GLN A 23 -31.58 10.43 8.79
N LEU A 24 -31.35 9.19 8.44
CA LEU A 24 -30.29 8.84 7.48
C LEU A 24 -30.71 9.31 6.08
N LYS A 25 -29.82 9.99 5.37
CA LYS A 25 -30.04 10.28 3.95
C LYS A 25 -30.23 8.94 3.24
N PRO A 26 -31.23 8.81 2.32
CA PRO A 26 -31.40 7.59 1.56
C PRO A 26 -30.08 7.21 0.91
N ALA A 27 -29.74 5.94 0.98
CA ALA A 27 -28.52 5.43 0.34
C ALA A 27 -28.50 5.91 -1.12
N ARG A 28 -27.37 6.50 -1.54
CA ARG A 28 -27.17 6.91 -2.93
C ARG A 28 -27.43 5.66 -3.76
N LYS A 29 -28.39 5.70 -4.68
CA LYS A 29 -28.63 4.60 -5.61
C LYS A 29 -27.28 4.28 -6.24
N LEU A 30 -26.67 3.17 -5.85
CA LEU A 30 -25.52 2.62 -6.54
C LEU A 30 -25.94 2.40 -7.99
N LYS A 31 -25.10 2.83 -8.92
CA LYS A 31 -25.27 2.41 -10.31
C LYS A 31 -25.38 0.88 -10.29
N PRO A 32 -26.28 0.28 -11.08
CA PRO A 32 -26.33 -1.17 -11.19
C PRO A 32 -24.91 -1.64 -11.51
N ALA A 33 -24.46 -2.64 -10.76
CA ALA A 33 -23.19 -3.29 -11.06
C ALA A 33 -23.20 -3.73 -12.55
N PRO A 34 -22.08 -3.65 -13.26
CA PRO A 34 -22.00 -4.24 -14.59
C PRO A 34 -22.48 -5.68 -14.49
N PRO A 35 -23.12 -6.22 -15.54
CA PRO A 35 -23.60 -7.59 -15.52
C PRO A 35 -22.44 -8.50 -15.13
N VAL A 36 -22.62 -9.23 -14.05
CA VAL A 36 -21.66 -10.25 -13.61
C VAL A 36 -21.71 -11.33 -14.67
N ASP A 37 -20.56 -11.68 -15.21
CA ASP A 37 -20.43 -12.74 -16.19
C ASP A 37 -21.06 -14.01 -15.60
N GLU A 38 -22.06 -14.60 -16.26
CA GLU A 38 -22.78 -15.78 -15.76
C GLU A 38 -21.83 -16.98 -15.53
N GLU A 39 -20.66 -16.94 -16.16
CA GLU A 39 -19.60 -17.92 -15.94
C GLU A 39 -18.97 -17.81 -14.53
N LEU A 40 -18.98 -16.59 -13.92
CA LEU A 40 -18.53 -16.36 -12.54
C LEU A 40 -19.58 -16.75 -11.48
N LEU A 41 -20.83 -16.92 -11.89
CA LEU A 41 -21.94 -17.33 -10.99
C LEU A 41 -22.18 -18.86 -11.00
N ARG A 42 -21.47 -19.60 -11.84
CA ARG A 42 -21.57 -21.07 -11.77
C ARG A 42 -21.09 -21.50 -10.40
N PRO A 43 -21.86 -22.34 -9.66
CA PRO A 43 -21.35 -22.95 -8.44
C PRO A 43 -20.03 -23.62 -8.80
N PHE A 44 -18.97 -23.25 -8.09
CA PHE A 44 -17.69 -23.91 -8.20
C PHE A 44 -17.92 -25.39 -7.86
N THR A 45 -17.99 -26.24 -8.87
CA THR A 45 -17.75 -27.66 -8.72
C THR A 45 -16.23 -27.74 -8.55
N PRO A 46 -15.72 -28.10 -7.34
CA PRO A 46 -14.31 -28.38 -7.19
C PRO A 46 -13.97 -29.38 -8.30
N PRO A 47 -12.82 -29.21 -9.01
CA PRO A 47 -12.36 -30.26 -9.90
C PRO A 47 -12.48 -31.54 -9.11
N THR A 48 -13.24 -32.48 -9.64
CA THR A 48 -13.32 -33.83 -9.05
C THR A 48 -11.88 -34.20 -8.79
N SER A 49 -11.53 -34.29 -7.50
CA SER A 49 -10.22 -34.79 -7.11
C SER A 49 -9.98 -36.00 -8.01
N PRO A 50 -8.85 -36.11 -8.73
CA PRO A 50 -8.58 -37.31 -9.46
C PRO A 50 -8.95 -38.43 -8.53
N ASN A 51 -9.79 -39.36 -8.94
CA ASN A 51 -10.16 -40.54 -8.12
C ASN A 51 -8.86 -41.15 -7.66
N LEU A 52 -8.41 -40.73 -6.46
CA LEU A 52 -7.30 -41.35 -5.80
C LEU A 52 -7.84 -42.76 -5.53
N SER A 53 -7.26 -43.74 -6.18
CA SER A 53 -7.48 -45.13 -5.84
C SER A 53 -7.20 -45.27 -4.34
N GLU A 54 -8.01 -46.01 -3.61
CA GLU A 54 -7.86 -46.21 -2.17
C GLU A 54 -6.49 -46.82 -1.77
N ASP A 55 -5.61 -47.09 -2.74
CA ASP A 55 -4.24 -47.62 -2.61
C ASP A 55 -3.13 -46.54 -2.79
N ASP A 56 -3.43 -45.25 -2.99
CA ASP A 56 -2.40 -44.23 -3.01
C ASP A 56 -1.93 -43.94 -1.57
N ASP A 57 -0.74 -44.37 -1.23
CA ASP A 57 -0.10 -44.16 0.07
C ASP A 57 -0.15 -42.69 0.47
N ILE A 58 -0.82 -42.40 1.58
CA ILE A 58 -0.83 -41.04 2.20
C ILE A 58 0.61 -40.63 2.44
N GLN A 59 1.01 -39.50 1.89
CA GLN A 59 2.38 -39.00 2.03
C GLN A 59 2.46 -38.01 3.19
N PRO A 60 3.21 -38.33 4.26
CA PRO A 60 3.37 -37.41 5.38
C PRO A 60 4.22 -36.20 5.00
N LEU A 61 4.02 -35.10 5.72
CA LEU A 61 4.64 -33.81 5.48
C LEU A 61 6.17 -33.90 5.48
N GLU A 62 6.74 -34.67 6.41
CA GLU A 62 8.18 -34.84 6.59
C GLU A 62 8.86 -35.49 5.38
N THR A 63 8.12 -36.35 4.67
CA THR A 63 8.61 -37.01 3.45
C THR A 63 8.62 -36.05 2.26
N LEU A 64 7.63 -35.18 2.17
CA LEU A 64 7.43 -34.23 1.04
C LEU A 64 8.25 -32.97 1.17
N LEU A 65 8.59 -32.55 2.40
CA LEU A 65 9.36 -31.35 2.70
C LEU A 65 10.67 -31.71 3.41
N PRO A 66 11.67 -32.17 2.63
CA PRO A 66 12.97 -32.54 3.20
C PRO A 66 13.64 -31.32 3.83
N GLY A 67 14.12 -31.49 5.06
CA GLY A 67 14.70 -30.42 5.87
C GLY A 67 13.71 -29.75 6.84
N GLY A 68 12.44 -30.16 6.82
CA GLY A 68 11.49 -29.84 7.87
C GLY A 68 11.65 -30.73 9.07
N ASP A 69 11.62 -30.18 10.26
CA ASP A 69 11.79 -30.84 11.53
C ASP A 69 10.59 -30.62 12.46
N ILE A 70 10.28 -31.61 13.29
CA ILE A 70 9.33 -31.46 14.39
C ILE A 70 10.09 -30.98 15.61
N VAL A 71 9.86 -29.73 16.00
CA VAL A 71 10.50 -29.09 17.14
C VAL A 71 9.60 -29.25 18.37
N ALA A 72 10.09 -29.99 19.37
CA ALA A 72 9.40 -30.15 20.64
C ALA A 72 9.60 -28.91 21.52
N THR A 73 8.51 -28.41 22.12
CA THR A 73 8.50 -27.30 23.09
C THR A 73 7.83 -27.74 24.40
N ALA A 74 7.82 -26.81 25.38
CA ALA A 74 7.10 -27.06 26.64
C ALA A 74 5.57 -27.18 26.44
N ASP A 75 5.05 -26.59 25.38
CA ASP A 75 3.61 -26.43 25.08
C ASP A 75 3.16 -27.32 23.89
N GLY A 76 3.98 -28.29 23.48
CA GLY A 76 3.70 -29.23 22.37
C GLY A 76 4.78 -29.18 21.28
N ASP A 77 4.42 -29.74 20.12
CA ASP A 77 5.32 -29.85 18.98
C ASP A 77 4.88 -28.96 17.85
N CYS A 78 5.85 -28.41 17.10
CA CYS A 78 5.58 -27.60 15.90
C CYS A 78 6.43 -28.10 14.73
N PHE A 79 5.86 -28.21 13.55
CA PHE A 79 6.63 -28.45 12.33
C PHE A 79 7.28 -27.16 11.88
N VAL A 80 8.59 -27.18 11.66
CA VAL A 80 9.41 -26.03 11.26
C VAL A 80 10.21 -26.40 10.02
N LEU A 81 10.14 -25.55 9.00
CA LEU A 81 10.92 -25.69 7.77
C LEU A 81 11.76 -24.45 7.54
N ASP A 82 13.08 -24.62 7.46
CA ASP A 82 14.02 -23.55 7.14
C ASP A 82 14.50 -23.64 5.69
N GLN A 83 14.42 -22.54 4.97
CA GLN A 83 15.02 -22.35 3.66
C GLN A 83 16.08 -21.26 3.74
N VAL A 84 17.32 -21.59 3.37
CA VAL A 84 18.47 -20.69 3.51
C VAL A 84 18.91 -20.16 2.16
N TYR A 85 19.01 -18.85 2.06
CA TYR A 85 19.46 -18.14 0.86
C TYR A 85 20.78 -17.40 1.11
N THR A 86 21.68 -17.48 0.15
CA THR A 86 22.82 -16.56 0.12
C THR A 86 22.35 -15.16 -0.26
N LEU A 87 23.03 -14.12 0.17
CA LEU A 87 22.68 -12.75 -0.20
C LEU A 87 22.79 -12.46 -1.69
N ASP A 88 23.60 -13.26 -2.42
CA ASP A 88 23.73 -13.18 -3.88
C ASP A 88 22.55 -13.86 -4.62
N HIS A 89 21.64 -14.49 -3.89
CA HIS A 89 20.44 -15.08 -4.49
C HIS A 89 19.66 -14.02 -5.27
N GLN A 90 19.43 -14.33 -6.55
CA GLN A 90 18.67 -13.46 -7.44
C GLN A 90 17.20 -13.84 -7.41
N HIS A 91 16.36 -12.87 -7.06
CA HIS A 91 14.91 -13.02 -7.04
C HIS A 91 14.29 -12.00 -8.01
N GLY A 92 13.88 -12.47 -9.16
CA GLY A 92 13.55 -11.62 -10.30
C GLY A 92 14.76 -10.85 -10.79
N ASN A 93 14.67 -9.53 -10.85
CA ASN A 93 15.73 -8.64 -11.33
C ASN A 93 16.68 -8.16 -10.22
N ASP A 94 16.41 -8.47 -8.96
CA ASP A 94 17.13 -7.95 -7.80
C ASP A 94 17.77 -9.08 -6.99
N ARG A 95 18.81 -8.74 -6.21
CA ARG A 95 19.43 -9.66 -5.25
C ARG A 95 18.98 -9.32 -3.84
N LEU A 96 18.99 -10.32 -2.96
CA LEU A 96 18.63 -10.10 -1.55
C LEU A 96 19.58 -9.11 -0.87
N ALA A 97 20.86 -9.11 -1.25
CA ALA A 97 21.87 -8.14 -0.80
C ALA A 97 21.46 -6.68 -1.07
N ASP A 98 20.66 -6.41 -2.09
CA ASP A 98 20.39 -5.04 -2.52
C ASP A 98 19.63 -4.25 -1.46
N LEU A 99 18.82 -4.92 -0.63
CA LEU A 99 18.12 -4.27 0.49
C LEU A 99 19.10 -3.72 1.53
N LEU A 100 20.17 -4.43 1.81
CA LEU A 100 21.14 -4.06 2.85
C LEU A 100 22.01 -2.84 2.47
N ASN A 101 21.87 -2.32 1.24
CA ASN A 101 22.45 -1.04 0.83
C ASN A 101 21.65 0.17 1.32
N PHE A 102 20.51 -0.05 1.96
CA PHE A 102 19.59 0.99 2.44
C PHE A 102 19.30 0.81 3.92
N SER A 103 18.88 1.91 4.56
CA SER A 103 18.40 1.90 5.93
C SER A 103 16.87 2.02 5.96
N PRO A 104 16.17 1.36 6.91
CA PRO A 104 14.74 1.59 7.16
C PRO A 104 14.40 3.04 7.47
N ALA A 105 15.37 3.83 7.96
CA ALA A 105 15.25 5.27 8.22
C ALA A 105 14.69 6.05 7.01
N VAL A 106 15.03 5.61 5.79
CA VAL A 106 14.53 6.23 4.56
C VAL A 106 13.00 6.20 4.47
N ALA A 107 12.37 5.15 4.96
CA ALA A 107 10.93 4.99 4.93
C ALA A 107 10.23 5.70 6.11
N ALA A 108 10.93 6.02 7.20
CA ALA A 108 10.36 6.57 8.43
C ALA A 108 9.41 7.77 8.21
N PRO A 109 9.78 8.84 7.52
CA PRO A 109 8.88 9.97 7.29
C PRO A 109 7.68 9.62 6.42
N PHE A 110 7.81 8.64 5.52
CA PHE A 110 6.78 8.24 4.60
C PHE A 110 5.68 7.38 5.25
N VAL A 111 6.07 6.52 6.20
CA VAL A 111 5.13 5.66 6.94
C VAL A 111 4.78 6.24 8.31
N GLN A 112 5.35 7.40 8.67
CA GLN A 112 5.15 8.11 9.94
C GLN A 112 5.50 7.25 11.16
N ASP A 113 6.62 6.53 11.06
CA ASP A 113 7.17 5.74 12.16
C ASP A 113 8.68 6.00 12.31
N GLU A 114 9.02 7.00 13.12
CA GLU A 114 10.41 7.44 13.36
C GLU A 114 11.28 6.36 14.04
N ARG A 115 10.66 5.34 14.63
CA ARG A 115 11.39 4.23 15.27
C ARG A 115 12.17 3.41 14.25
N LEU A 116 11.73 3.40 12.97
CA LEU A 116 12.46 2.75 11.88
C LEU A 116 13.88 3.30 11.71
N ALA A 117 14.11 4.57 12.07
CA ALA A 117 15.42 5.20 11.94
C ALA A 117 16.47 4.69 12.94
N GLN A 118 16.06 3.93 13.94
CA GLN A 118 16.93 3.43 15.01
C GLN A 118 17.51 2.04 14.73
N HIS A 119 17.12 1.43 13.58
CA HIS A 119 17.38 0.03 13.30
C HIS A 119 17.94 -0.19 11.88
N ASP A 120 18.55 -1.35 11.66
CA ASP A 120 18.93 -1.89 10.35
C ASP A 120 17.91 -2.93 9.89
N PHE A 121 17.86 -3.25 8.59
CA PHE A 121 16.95 -4.29 8.09
C PHE A 121 17.24 -5.69 8.67
N ARG A 122 18.44 -5.91 9.21
CA ARG A 122 18.80 -7.14 9.92
C ARG A 122 18.04 -7.32 11.24
N ASP A 123 17.55 -6.22 11.80
CA ASP A 123 16.78 -6.20 13.04
C ASP A 123 15.30 -6.51 12.84
N PHE A 124 14.84 -6.65 11.57
CA PHE A 124 13.44 -6.86 11.25
C PHE A 124 13.13 -8.31 10.87
N LEU A 125 11.90 -8.73 11.18
CA LEU A 125 11.27 -9.91 10.60
C LEU A 125 10.41 -9.51 9.40
N PHE A 126 10.63 -10.16 8.29
CA PHE A 126 9.64 -10.24 7.21
C PHE A 126 8.60 -11.25 7.66
N LEU A 127 7.32 -10.90 7.60
CA LEU A 127 6.27 -11.76 8.16
C LEU A 127 5.04 -11.79 7.27
N ASP A 128 4.50 -12.98 7.08
CA ASP A 128 3.24 -13.26 6.41
C ASP A 128 2.58 -14.52 7.01
N THR A 129 1.25 -14.62 6.93
CA THR A 129 0.50 -15.72 7.54
C THR A 129 -0.48 -16.34 6.56
N GLU A 130 -0.54 -17.70 6.59
CA GLU A 130 -1.62 -18.43 5.94
C GLU A 130 -2.68 -18.81 6.99
N THR A 131 -3.95 -18.58 6.64
CA THR A 131 -5.02 -18.60 7.62
C THR A 131 -6.16 -19.53 7.22
N THR A 132 -6.92 -19.99 8.21
CA THR A 132 -8.11 -20.84 7.98
C THR A 132 -9.31 -20.05 7.43
N GLY A 133 -9.22 -18.69 7.35
CA GLY A 133 -10.27 -17.82 6.83
C GLY A 133 -9.85 -16.34 6.84
N LEU A 134 -10.68 -15.48 6.25
CA LEU A 134 -10.33 -14.08 6.03
C LEU A 134 -10.53 -13.16 7.26
N ALA A 135 -11.38 -13.55 8.21
CA ALA A 135 -11.63 -12.78 9.44
C ALA A 135 -12.53 -13.55 10.42
N GLY A 136 -12.41 -13.22 11.70
CA GLY A 136 -13.28 -13.72 12.78
C GLY A 136 -12.49 -14.30 13.96
N ALA A 137 -13.13 -14.39 15.12
CA ALA A 137 -12.50 -14.86 16.37
C ALA A 137 -11.99 -16.33 16.30
N GLY A 138 -12.47 -17.11 15.33
CA GLY A 138 -12.05 -18.50 15.11
C GLY A 138 -10.97 -18.67 14.04
N THR A 139 -10.49 -17.59 13.43
CA THR A 139 -9.44 -17.69 12.41
C THR A 139 -8.11 -18.03 13.06
N LEU A 140 -7.47 -19.11 12.55
CA LEU A 140 -6.13 -19.54 12.95
C LEU A 140 -5.13 -19.15 11.87
N ALA A 141 -3.93 -18.75 12.28
CA ALA A 141 -2.75 -18.73 11.43
C ALA A 141 -2.14 -20.14 11.46
N PHE A 142 -2.49 -20.98 10.51
CA PHE A 142 -2.00 -22.36 10.49
C PHE A 142 -0.58 -22.47 9.94
N MET A 143 -0.11 -21.43 9.24
CA MET A 143 1.28 -21.25 8.87
C MET A 143 1.69 -19.82 9.15
N VAL A 144 2.85 -19.65 9.77
CA VAL A 144 3.49 -18.35 9.95
C VAL A 144 4.86 -18.42 9.27
N GLY A 145 4.97 -17.71 8.15
CA GLY A 145 6.24 -17.53 7.46
C GLY A 145 6.97 -16.32 8.03
N VAL A 146 8.24 -16.49 8.35
CA VAL A 146 9.12 -15.39 8.75
C VAL A 146 10.40 -15.44 7.95
N GLY A 147 10.85 -14.27 7.50
CA GLY A 147 12.14 -14.07 6.83
C GLY A 147 13.04 -13.19 7.69
N PHE A 148 14.31 -13.50 7.80
CA PHE A 148 15.26 -12.70 8.55
C PHE A 148 16.69 -12.86 8.06
N PHE A 149 17.46 -11.80 8.26
CA PHE A 149 18.91 -11.85 8.06
C PHE A 149 19.57 -12.37 9.32
N GLU A 150 20.56 -13.25 9.13
CA GLU A 150 21.41 -13.72 10.24
C GLU A 150 22.89 -13.84 9.79
N PRO A 151 23.83 -13.78 10.71
CA PRO A 151 25.22 -14.05 10.42
C PRO A 151 25.42 -15.48 9.93
N GLY A 152 26.02 -15.63 8.76
CA GLY A 152 26.39 -16.94 8.24
C GLY A 152 27.81 -17.37 8.60
N SER A 153 28.17 -18.57 8.21
CA SER A 153 29.55 -19.05 8.32
C SER A 153 30.50 -18.14 7.53
N GLN A 154 31.70 -17.91 8.05
CA GLN A 154 32.74 -17.04 7.45
C GLN A 154 32.40 -15.53 7.39
N GLY A 155 31.48 -15.05 8.24
CA GLY A 155 31.14 -13.62 8.33
C GLY A 155 30.33 -13.08 7.14
N LYS A 156 29.75 -13.95 6.32
CA LYS A 156 28.79 -13.54 5.29
C LYS A 156 27.39 -13.75 5.80
N ASP A 157 26.58 -12.69 5.79
CA ASP A 157 25.19 -12.79 6.14
C ASP A 157 24.43 -13.71 5.17
N ARG A 158 23.36 -14.31 5.64
CA ARG A 158 22.40 -15.09 4.86
C ARG A 158 20.98 -14.68 5.19
N PHE A 159 20.06 -14.96 4.31
CA PHE A 159 18.63 -14.78 4.56
C PHE A 159 17.97 -16.13 4.80
N VAL A 160 17.26 -16.26 5.89
CA VAL A 160 16.53 -17.47 6.25
C VAL A 160 15.04 -17.19 6.14
N VAL A 161 14.34 -18.06 5.44
CA VAL A 161 12.89 -18.15 5.48
C VAL A 161 12.55 -19.35 6.36
N ARG A 162 11.91 -19.07 7.49
CA ARG A 162 11.42 -20.08 8.43
C ARG A 162 9.91 -20.12 8.39
N GLN A 163 9.36 -21.32 8.26
CA GLN A 163 7.92 -21.55 8.21
C GLN A 163 7.52 -22.43 9.38
N TYR A 164 6.72 -21.89 10.29
CA TYR A 164 6.07 -22.59 11.37
C TYR A 164 4.72 -23.07 10.88
N PHE A 165 4.40 -24.36 11.05
CA PHE A 165 3.18 -24.96 10.52
C PHE A 165 2.46 -25.80 11.55
N LEU A 166 1.13 -25.63 11.62
CA LEU A 166 0.24 -26.43 12.46
C LEU A 166 -0.18 -27.71 11.73
N ARG A 167 0.35 -28.83 12.14
CA ARG A 167 -0.11 -30.14 11.64
C ARG A 167 -1.53 -30.45 12.14
N ASP A 168 -1.88 -29.86 13.28
CA ASP A 168 -3.20 -29.90 13.89
C ASP A 168 -3.40 -28.62 14.72
N HIS A 169 -4.63 -28.27 15.05
CA HIS A 169 -4.93 -27.06 15.80
C HIS A 169 -4.32 -27.07 17.22
N GLY A 170 -4.00 -28.22 17.77
CA GLY A 170 -3.33 -28.35 19.07
C GLY A 170 -1.87 -27.92 19.09
N ASP A 171 -1.24 -27.81 17.93
CA ASP A 171 0.16 -27.37 17.79
C ASP A 171 0.32 -25.84 17.95
N GLU A 172 -0.77 -25.06 18.02
CA GLU A 172 -0.72 -23.60 18.06
C GLU A 172 0.10 -23.02 19.23
N PRO A 173 -0.01 -23.52 20.49
CA PRO A 173 0.80 -22.99 21.57
C PRO A 173 2.30 -23.14 21.32
N ALA A 174 2.73 -24.27 20.74
CA ALA A 174 4.12 -24.54 20.40
C ALA A 174 4.61 -23.61 19.28
N LEU A 175 3.81 -23.38 18.23
CA LEU A 175 4.11 -22.42 17.18
C LEU A 175 4.30 -21.02 17.75
N LEU A 176 3.38 -20.56 18.58
CA LEU A 176 3.42 -19.21 19.17
C LEU A 176 4.63 -19.06 20.11
N LEU A 177 5.00 -20.10 20.84
CA LEU A 177 6.19 -20.08 21.71
C LEU A 177 7.47 -19.89 20.89
N LEU A 178 7.67 -20.68 19.83
CA LEU A 178 8.84 -20.58 18.94
C LEU A 178 8.87 -19.22 18.22
N LEU A 179 7.72 -18.71 17.81
CA LEU A 179 7.62 -17.38 17.21
C LEU A 179 7.98 -16.29 18.24
N ALA A 180 7.54 -16.41 19.50
CA ALA A 180 7.85 -15.48 20.57
C ALA A 180 9.36 -15.40 20.86
N GLU A 181 10.05 -16.55 20.85
CA GLU A 181 11.51 -16.62 21.02
C GLU A 181 12.23 -15.83 19.93
N LEU A 182 11.85 -16.03 18.66
CA LEU A 182 12.42 -15.29 17.53
C LEU A 182 12.08 -13.79 17.60
N LEU A 183 10.85 -13.45 17.98
CA LEU A 183 10.40 -12.07 18.16
C LEU A 183 11.18 -11.33 19.25
N ALA A 184 11.68 -12.02 20.28
CA ALA A 184 12.48 -11.40 21.33
C ALA A 184 13.84 -10.89 20.81
N GLU A 185 14.34 -11.44 19.72
CA GLU A 185 15.61 -11.07 19.09
C GLU A 185 15.49 -9.96 18.05
N LYS A 186 14.26 -9.63 17.64
CA LYS A 186 13.99 -8.72 16.52
C LYS A 186 13.27 -7.45 16.96
N ALA A 187 13.60 -6.33 16.33
CA ALA A 187 13.06 -5.03 16.70
C ALA A 187 11.66 -4.79 16.16
N GLY A 188 11.37 -5.25 14.94
CA GLY A 188 10.12 -4.91 14.26
C GLY A 188 9.80 -5.77 13.05
N PHE A 189 8.89 -5.28 12.21
CA PHE A 189 8.33 -6.04 11.11
C PHE A 189 8.47 -5.34 9.75
N VAL A 190 8.69 -6.14 8.71
CA VAL A 190 8.39 -5.82 7.32
C VAL A 190 7.29 -6.76 6.87
N THR A 191 6.18 -6.23 6.37
CA THR A 191 5.03 -7.04 5.93
C THR A 191 4.44 -6.52 4.63
N PHE A 192 3.51 -7.26 4.06
CA PHE A 192 2.68 -6.78 2.97
C PHE A 192 1.20 -6.83 3.39
N ASN A 193 0.62 -5.70 3.81
CA ASN A 193 -0.71 -5.56 4.41
C ASN A 193 -0.83 -6.12 5.84
N GLY A 194 0.28 -6.52 6.46
CA GLY A 194 0.28 -7.18 7.76
C GLY A 194 -0.14 -6.27 8.92
N ARG A 195 0.04 -4.95 8.80
CA ARG A 195 -0.44 -3.99 9.81
C ARG A 195 -1.94 -4.10 10.04
N SER A 196 -2.70 -4.39 8.98
CA SER A 196 -4.15 -4.51 9.04
C SER A 196 -4.64 -5.94 9.19
N PHE A 197 -3.82 -6.94 8.93
CA PHE A 197 -4.22 -8.34 8.85
C PHE A 197 -3.40 -9.26 9.78
N ASP A 198 -2.15 -9.51 9.45
CA ASP A 198 -1.32 -10.51 10.13
C ASP A 198 -1.04 -10.17 11.59
N ILE A 199 -0.62 -8.93 11.86
CA ILE A 199 -0.27 -8.47 13.22
C ILE A 199 -1.48 -8.50 14.16
N PRO A 200 -2.66 -7.95 13.81
CA PRO A 200 -3.86 -8.08 14.64
C PRO A 200 -4.30 -9.53 14.87
N LEU A 201 -4.16 -10.39 13.86
CA LEU A 201 -4.48 -11.79 13.98
C LEU A 201 -3.55 -12.48 14.99
N LEU A 202 -2.23 -12.41 14.77
CA LEU A 202 -1.24 -13.01 15.66
C LEU A 202 -1.38 -12.49 17.08
N GLU A 203 -1.53 -11.19 17.27
CA GLU A 203 -1.75 -10.61 18.61
C GLU A 203 -2.97 -11.22 19.29
N SER A 204 -4.07 -11.40 18.55
CA SER A 204 -5.26 -12.07 19.09
C SER A 204 -4.97 -13.53 19.46
N ARG A 205 -4.18 -14.25 18.66
CA ARG A 205 -3.79 -15.64 18.94
C ARG A 205 -2.89 -15.75 20.19
N PHE A 206 -1.91 -14.84 20.33
CA PHE A 206 -1.09 -14.76 21.55
C PHE A 206 -1.95 -14.55 22.79
N ILE A 207 -2.87 -13.56 22.75
CA ILE A 207 -3.79 -13.28 23.87
C ILE A 207 -4.67 -14.47 24.20
N MET A 208 -5.23 -15.17 23.20
CA MET A 208 -6.08 -16.35 23.41
C MET A 208 -5.31 -17.51 24.06
N ASN A 209 -4.02 -17.63 23.75
CA ASN A 209 -3.12 -18.61 24.36
C ASN A 209 -2.49 -18.08 25.67
N ARG A 210 -2.94 -16.92 26.21
CA ARG A 210 -2.42 -16.30 27.44
C ARG A 210 -0.92 -15.97 27.40
N MET A 211 -0.40 -15.73 26.22
CA MET A 211 0.97 -15.28 25.99
C MET A 211 1.06 -13.75 25.88
N PRO A 212 2.18 -13.13 26.28
CA PRO A 212 2.39 -11.70 26.07
C PRO A 212 2.30 -11.33 24.58
N ALA A 213 1.65 -10.21 24.28
CA ALA A 213 1.51 -9.71 22.91
C ALA A 213 1.78 -8.19 22.89
N ASP A 214 2.88 -7.80 22.26
CA ASP A 214 3.29 -6.41 22.06
C ASP A 214 3.57 -6.11 20.57
N LEU A 215 2.92 -6.84 19.67
CA LEU A 215 3.27 -6.84 18.25
C LEU A 215 2.98 -5.49 17.59
N ARG A 216 1.89 -4.81 17.97
CA ARG A 216 1.50 -3.51 17.37
C ARG A 216 2.42 -2.36 17.77
N ASP A 217 3.08 -2.49 18.91
CA ASP A 217 3.93 -1.42 19.43
C ASP A 217 5.35 -1.44 18.83
N ARG A 218 5.65 -2.40 17.97
CA ARG A 218 6.95 -2.52 17.31
C ARG A 218 7.06 -1.63 16.07
N PRO A 219 8.28 -1.18 15.70
CA PRO A 219 8.53 -0.53 14.41
C PRO A 219 8.03 -1.40 13.26
N HIS A 220 7.31 -0.81 12.29
CA HIS A 220 6.64 -1.61 11.28
C HIS A 220 6.63 -0.94 9.90
N LEU A 221 7.30 -1.54 8.94
CA LEU A 221 7.25 -1.18 7.54
C LEU A 221 6.27 -2.10 6.78
N ASP A 222 5.03 -1.66 6.64
CA ASP A 222 4.05 -2.34 5.78
C ASP A 222 4.19 -1.85 4.34
N LEU A 223 4.63 -2.72 3.45
CA LEU A 223 4.99 -2.40 2.07
C LEU A 223 3.80 -2.08 1.17
N LEU A 224 2.58 -2.48 1.54
CA LEU A 224 1.39 -2.20 0.72
C LEU A 224 1.13 -0.70 0.56
N HIS A 225 1.31 0.09 1.63
CA HIS A 225 1.07 1.53 1.57
C HIS A 225 2.08 2.26 0.67
N PRO A 226 3.41 2.08 0.83
CA PRO A 226 4.39 2.59 -0.12
C PRO A 226 4.14 2.13 -1.54
N ALA A 227 3.86 0.85 -1.77
CA ALA A 227 3.60 0.32 -3.09
C ALA A 227 2.41 1.03 -3.78
N ARG A 228 1.30 1.21 -3.07
CA ARG A 228 0.13 1.94 -3.57
C ARG A 228 0.43 3.41 -3.84
N ARG A 229 1.22 4.08 -2.98
CA ARG A 229 1.59 5.49 -3.16
C ARG A 229 2.47 5.69 -4.38
N LEU A 230 3.44 4.80 -4.60
CA LEU A 230 4.43 4.91 -5.67
C LEU A 230 3.89 4.43 -7.02
N TRP A 231 3.19 3.29 -7.06
CA TRP A 231 2.96 2.57 -8.32
C TRP A 231 1.50 2.48 -8.77
N ARG A 232 0.52 2.89 -7.95
CA ARG A 232 -0.90 2.80 -8.30
C ARG A 232 -1.28 3.54 -9.58
N HIS A 233 -0.60 4.65 -9.90
CA HIS A 233 -0.87 5.41 -11.14
C HIS A 233 -0.34 4.70 -12.38
N ARG A 234 0.67 3.85 -12.24
CA ARG A 234 1.29 3.11 -13.33
C ARG A 234 0.74 1.69 -13.48
N LEU A 235 0.47 1.03 -12.36
CA LEU A 235 0.06 -0.37 -12.33
C LEU A 235 -1.43 -0.50 -12.03
N GLY A 236 -2.12 -1.39 -12.75
CA GLY A 236 -3.55 -1.65 -12.53
C GLY A 236 -3.87 -2.29 -11.18
N SER A 237 -2.90 -3.03 -10.62
CA SER A 237 -2.99 -3.68 -9.31
C SER A 237 -1.69 -3.50 -8.53
N CYS A 238 -1.81 -3.35 -7.21
CA CYS A 238 -0.70 -3.36 -6.27
C CYS A 238 -0.78 -4.58 -5.33
N ALA A 239 -1.37 -5.69 -5.75
CA ALA A 239 -1.21 -6.97 -5.07
C ALA A 239 0.23 -7.46 -5.21
N LEU A 240 0.76 -8.23 -4.24
CA LEU A 240 2.15 -8.67 -4.24
C LEU A 240 2.52 -9.40 -5.56
N SER A 241 1.69 -10.34 -6.00
CA SER A 241 1.87 -11.06 -7.26
C SER A 241 1.89 -10.16 -8.51
N SER A 242 1.12 -9.06 -8.50
CA SER A 242 1.15 -8.07 -9.58
C SER A 242 2.44 -7.25 -9.58
N LEU A 243 2.95 -6.91 -8.39
CA LEU A 243 4.22 -6.19 -8.22
C LEU A 243 5.40 -7.09 -8.61
N GLU A 244 5.36 -8.37 -8.27
CA GLU A 244 6.34 -9.36 -8.70
C GLU A 244 6.52 -9.36 -10.22
N GLY A 245 5.42 -9.53 -10.96
CA GLY A 245 5.47 -9.53 -12.42
C GLY A 245 5.89 -8.21 -13.03
N SER A 246 5.37 -7.09 -12.49
CA SER A 246 5.50 -5.76 -13.13
C SER A 246 6.76 -4.99 -12.71
N LEU A 247 7.25 -5.20 -11.49
CA LEU A 247 8.41 -4.49 -10.94
C LEU A 247 9.63 -5.39 -10.76
N LEU A 248 9.43 -6.57 -10.17
CA LEU A 248 10.54 -7.46 -9.85
C LEU A 248 10.94 -8.34 -11.02
N GLY A 249 10.10 -8.42 -12.08
CA GLY A 249 10.35 -9.30 -13.21
C GLY A 249 10.27 -10.79 -12.85
N LEU A 250 9.57 -11.10 -11.76
CA LEU A 250 9.39 -12.47 -11.27
C LEU A 250 8.12 -13.08 -11.87
N ARG A 251 8.25 -14.32 -12.31
CA ARG A 251 7.09 -15.19 -12.63
C ARG A 251 7.17 -16.40 -11.72
N ARG A 252 6.14 -16.60 -10.91
CA ARG A 252 6.01 -17.77 -10.07
C ARG A 252 5.93 -19.02 -10.95
N SER A 253 6.38 -20.16 -10.43
CA SER A 253 6.25 -21.44 -11.13
C SER A 253 4.77 -21.88 -11.21
N GLN A 254 4.50 -22.91 -12.01
CA GLN A 254 3.15 -23.52 -12.06
C GLN A 254 2.79 -24.24 -10.76
N ASP A 255 3.77 -24.43 -9.86
CA ASP A 255 3.54 -25.02 -8.55
C ASP A 255 2.89 -24.05 -7.54
N ASP A 256 2.80 -22.74 -7.87
CA ASP A 256 2.12 -21.77 -7.03
C ASP A 256 0.61 -22.05 -6.94
N VAL A 257 0.02 -21.65 -5.82
CA VAL A 257 -1.41 -21.84 -5.54
C VAL A 257 -2.07 -20.48 -5.32
N PRO A 258 -3.28 -20.25 -5.88
CA PRO A 258 -4.00 -19.03 -5.58
C PRO A 258 -4.31 -18.90 -4.09
N GLY A 259 -4.00 -17.78 -3.46
CA GLY A 259 -4.17 -17.57 -2.01
C GLY A 259 -5.58 -17.88 -1.48
N TRP A 260 -6.64 -17.62 -2.28
CA TRP A 260 -8.02 -17.97 -1.89
C TRP A 260 -8.28 -19.48 -1.74
N LEU A 261 -7.44 -20.33 -2.34
CA LEU A 261 -7.55 -21.79 -2.27
C LEU A 261 -6.87 -22.37 -1.02
N ILE A 262 -5.89 -21.68 -0.47
CA ILE A 262 -5.02 -22.14 0.62
C ILE A 262 -5.81 -22.64 1.85
N PRO A 263 -6.86 -21.94 2.35
CA PRO A 263 -7.64 -22.43 3.47
C PRO A 263 -8.30 -23.79 3.22
N SER A 264 -8.72 -24.05 1.99
CA SER A 264 -9.36 -25.33 1.64
C SER A 264 -8.37 -26.47 1.54
N LEU A 265 -7.13 -26.19 1.10
CA LEU A 265 -6.04 -27.18 1.06
C LEU A 265 -5.64 -27.62 2.48
N TYR A 266 -5.52 -26.68 3.40
CA TYR A 266 -5.26 -26.99 4.80
C TYR A 266 -6.40 -27.83 5.43
N ASN A 267 -7.66 -27.44 5.20
CA ASN A 267 -8.81 -28.22 5.66
C ASN A 267 -8.88 -29.63 5.04
N HIS A 268 -8.39 -29.78 3.81
CA HIS A 268 -8.27 -31.11 3.19
C HIS A 268 -7.21 -31.95 3.90
N TYR A 269 -6.03 -31.39 4.13
CA TYR A 269 -4.95 -32.03 4.88
C TYR A 269 -5.40 -32.49 6.27
N LEU A 270 -6.09 -31.63 7.04
CA LEU A 270 -6.57 -32.01 8.38
C LEU A 270 -7.52 -33.24 8.37
N ARG A 271 -8.25 -33.44 7.28
CA ARG A 271 -9.19 -34.57 7.16
C ARG A 271 -8.58 -35.82 6.59
N SER A 272 -7.67 -35.69 5.66
CA SER A 272 -7.10 -36.83 4.91
C SER A 272 -5.74 -37.27 5.44
N GLY A 273 -4.99 -36.37 6.10
CA GLY A 273 -3.58 -36.57 6.42
C GLY A 273 -2.63 -36.42 5.23
N ASP A 274 -3.16 -36.17 4.03
CA ASP A 274 -2.38 -36.04 2.80
C ASP A 274 -1.80 -34.66 2.64
N ALA A 275 -0.46 -34.55 2.67
CA ALA A 275 0.26 -33.28 2.63
C ALA A 275 0.71 -32.86 1.20
N ARG A 276 0.39 -33.62 0.16
CA ARG A 276 0.88 -33.34 -1.22
C ARG A 276 0.57 -31.92 -1.69
N GLU A 277 -0.65 -31.45 -1.49
CA GLU A 277 -1.04 -30.10 -1.89
C GLU A 277 -0.45 -29.01 -0.98
N LEU A 278 -0.03 -29.34 0.25
CA LEU A 278 0.59 -28.36 1.14
C LEU A 278 1.98 -27.94 0.67
N VAL A 279 2.71 -28.76 -0.08
CA VAL A 279 4.01 -28.38 -0.68
C VAL A 279 3.87 -27.07 -1.45
N ARG A 280 2.75 -26.90 -2.14
CA ARG A 280 2.45 -25.67 -2.91
C ARG A 280 2.17 -24.47 -2.01
N VAL A 281 1.57 -24.71 -0.83
CA VAL A 281 1.32 -23.65 0.16
C VAL A 281 2.63 -23.20 0.81
N PHE A 282 3.53 -24.14 1.14
CA PHE A 282 4.87 -23.82 1.62
C PHE A 282 5.65 -23.00 0.58
N TYR A 283 5.60 -23.41 -0.69
CA TYR A 283 6.21 -22.66 -1.78
C TYR A 283 5.63 -21.24 -1.91
N HIS A 284 4.30 -21.11 -1.85
CA HIS A 284 3.62 -19.80 -1.92
C HIS A 284 4.15 -18.84 -0.86
N ASN A 285 4.05 -19.23 0.40
CA ASN A 285 4.49 -18.41 1.53
C ASN A 285 6.02 -18.12 1.48
N GLN A 286 6.84 -19.11 1.09
CA GLN A 286 8.29 -18.94 0.91
C GLN A 286 8.61 -17.83 -0.12
N ILE A 287 7.93 -17.84 -1.28
CA ILE A 287 8.14 -16.83 -2.31
C ILE A 287 7.69 -15.45 -1.85
N ASP A 288 6.60 -15.35 -1.10
CA ASP A 288 6.13 -14.08 -0.53
C ASP A 288 7.20 -13.44 0.36
N MET A 289 7.88 -14.23 1.21
CA MET A 289 8.99 -13.74 2.05
C MET A 289 10.12 -13.15 1.22
N VAL A 290 10.58 -13.87 0.20
CA VAL A 290 11.70 -13.44 -0.64
C VAL A 290 11.31 -12.23 -1.50
N SER A 291 10.07 -12.21 -2.00
CA SER A 291 9.51 -11.07 -2.75
C SER A 291 9.42 -9.81 -1.91
N MET A 292 9.07 -9.91 -0.62
CA MET A 292 9.04 -8.76 0.27
C MET A 292 10.43 -8.13 0.45
N VAL A 293 11.51 -8.92 0.47
CA VAL A 293 12.89 -8.40 0.58
C VAL A 293 13.22 -7.53 -0.65
N THR A 294 13.01 -8.06 -1.85
CA THR A 294 13.33 -7.34 -3.09
C THR A 294 12.38 -6.17 -3.33
N LEU A 295 11.12 -6.29 -2.92
CA LEU A 295 10.17 -5.16 -2.96
C LEU A 295 10.58 -4.06 -1.98
N ALA A 296 11.01 -4.39 -0.75
CA ALA A 296 11.53 -3.43 0.22
C ALA A 296 12.77 -2.70 -0.34
N ALA A 297 13.66 -3.41 -1.03
CA ALA A 297 14.81 -2.82 -1.71
C ALA A 297 14.38 -1.80 -2.78
N ARG A 298 13.38 -2.14 -3.61
CA ARG A 298 12.83 -1.23 -4.63
C ARG A 298 12.17 -0.01 -4.02
N VAL A 299 11.37 -0.19 -2.96
CA VAL A 299 10.74 0.93 -2.23
C VAL A 299 11.82 1.86 -1.67
N THR A 300 12.73 1.33 -0.88
CA THR A 300 13.76 2.15 -0.20
C THR A 300 14.71 2.81 -1.20
N ARG A 301 15.09 2.13 -2.29
CA ARG A 301 15.87 2.73 -3.37
C ARG A 301 15.16 3.95 -3.96
N LEU A 302 13.89 3.82 -4.35
CA LEU A 302 13.15 4.91 -4.97
C LEU A 302 12.94 6.09 -4.00
N LEU A 303 12.68 5.80 -2.71
CA LEU A 303 12.52 6.84 -1.69
C LEU A 303 13.83 7.62 -1.41
N SER A 304 15.00 6.94 -1.46
CA SER A 304 16.30 7.52 -1.08
C SER A 304 17.08 8.11 -2.25
N ARG A 305 17.01 7.48 -3.42
CA ARG A 305 17.84 7.80 -4.58
C ARG A 305 17.03 7.69 -5.87
N PRO A 306 16.02 8.59 -6.05
CA PRO A 306 15.31 8.64 -7.33
C PRO A 306 16.29 9.01 -8.44
N ASP A 307 16.16 8.35 -9.59
CA ASP A 307 17.03 8.52 -10.75
C ASP A 307 16.23 9.09 -11.93
N PRO A 308 16.79 9.96 -12.76
CA PRO A 308 16.15 10.41 -14.00
C PRO A 308 15.70 9.29 -14.93
N ALA A 309 16.32 8.12 -14.85
CA ALA A 309 15.95 6.93 -15.61
C ALA A 309 14.75 6.17 -14.98
N ASP A 310 14.30 6.54 -13.78
CA ASP A 310 13.09 5.97 -13.19
C ASP A 310 11.87 6.36 -14.03
N HIS A 311 10.84 5.52 -13.97
CA HIS A 311 9.63 5.75 -14.74
C HIS A 311 8.97 7.10 -14.36
N PRO A 312 8.62 7.99 -15.30
CA PRO A 312 8.10 9.32 -15.02
C PRO A 312 6.88 9.33 -14.10
N ILE A 313 5.99 8.34 -14.22
CA ILE A 313 4.81 8.20 -13.35
C ILE A 313 5.23 7.88 -11.90
N ASP A 314 6.29 7.11 -11.70
CA ASP A 314 6.79 6.78 -10.35
C ASP A 314 7.42 8.02 -9.70
N LEU A 315 8.20 8.80 -10.48
CA LEU A 315 8.74 10.08 -10.04
C LEU A 315 7.65 11.11 -9.70
N PHE A 316 6.59 11.19 -10.52
CA PHE A 316 5.41 12.00 -10.21
C PHE A 316 4.75 11.57 -8.90
N SER A 317 4.55 10.26 -8.73
CA SER A 317 3.92 9.69 -7.53
C SER A 317 4.74 9.97 -6.27
N LEU A 318 6.07 9.82 -6.36
CA LEU A 318 7.01 10.15 -5.29
C LEU A 318 6.99 11.65 -4.97
N GLY A 319 7.15 12.51 -5.96
CA GLY A 319 7.14 13.96 -5.76
C GLY A 319 5.83 14.47 -5.16
N LYS A 320 4.70 13.90 -5.60
CA LYS A 320 3.38 14.16 -5.00
C LYS A 320 3.35 13.77 -3.52
N TRP A 321 3.85 12.59 -3.19
CA TRP A 321 3.87 12.10 -1.81
C TRP A 321 4.79 12.94 -0.92
N GLN A 322 5.96 13.28 -1.40
CA GLN A 322 6.89 14.19 -0.72
C GLN A 322 6.27 15.57 -0.47
N ALA A 323 5.56 16.13 -1.45
CA ALA A 323 4.85 17.41 -1.29
C ALA A 323 3.75 17.33 -0.22
N ASP A 324 3.02 16.21 -0.14
CA ASP A 324 2.00 15.97 0.89
C ASP A 324 2.63 15.88 2.30
N LEU A 325 3.88 15.42 2.41
CA LEU A 325 4.65 15.32 3.66
C LEU A 325 5.44 16.60 4.01
N GLY A 326 5.42 17.62 3.13
CA GLY A 326 6.16 18.86 3.35
C GLY A 326 7.64 18.80 2.96
N LEU A 327 8.10 17.74 2.33
CA LEU A 327 9.47 17.57 1.79
C LEU A 327 9.58 18.35 0.47
N SER A 328 9.62 19.69 0.57
CA SER A 328 9.42 20.59 -0.58
C SER A 328 10.52 20.50 -1.62
N GLN A 329 11.78 20.40 -1.19
CA GLN A 329 12.93 20.38 -2.11
C GLN A 329 12.97 19.09 -2.93
N GLU A 330 12.81 17.95 -2.26
CA GLU A 330 12.77 16.64 -2.88
C GLU A 330 11.55 16.51 -3.80
N ALA A 331 10.40 17.01 -3.36
CA ALA A 331 9.18 17.05 -4.16
C ALA A 331 9.38 17.85 -5.46
N GLU A 332 9.96 19.04 -5.38
CA GLU A 332 10.24 19.86 -6.56
C GLU A 332 11.16 19.13 -7.55
N GLN A 333 12.26 18.55 -7.06
CA GLN A 333 13.20 17.81 -7.89
C GLN A 333 12.50 16.69 -8.66
N ASN A 334 11.73 15.86 -7.95
CA ASN A 334 11.06 14.71 -8.55
C ASN A 334 9.91 15.12 -9.49
N LEU A 335 9.14 16.17 -9.18
CA LEU A 335 8.11 16.70 -10.07
C LEU A 335 8.72 17.31 -11.35
N ARG A 336 9.88 17.96 -11.26
CA ARG A 336 10.60 18.48 -12.44
C ARG A 336 11.15 17.34 -13.30
N LEU A 337 11.74 16.30 -12.69
CA LEU A 337 12.20 15.11 -13.42
C LEU A 337 11.03 14.41 -14.11
N ALA A 338 9.91 14.23 -13.42
CA ALA A 338 8.71 13.63 -13.99
C ALA A 338 8.19 14.40 -15.20
N ALA A 339 8.23 15.76 -15.17
CA ALA A 339 7.77 16.61 -16.26
C ALA A 339 8.66 16.52 -17.51
N GLN A 340 9.89 16.04 -17.41
CA GLN A 340 10.80 15.83 -18.53
C GLN A 340 10.56 14.49 -19.26
N GLY A 341 9.87 13.56 -18.61
CA GLY A 341 9.55 12.25 -19.16
C GLY A 341 8.19 12.19 -19.86
N ASP A 342 7.90 11.03 -20.42
CA ASP A 342 6.63 10.78 -21.12
C ASP A 342 5.53 10.46 -20.10
N LEU A 343 4.81 11.49 -19.67
CA LEU A 343 3.63 11.37 -18.82
C LEU A 343 2.36 11.44 -19.66
N PRO A 344 1.33 10.62 -19.37
CA PRO A 344 -0.02 10.84 -19.88
C PRO A 344 -0.48 12.28 -19.58
N LEU A 345 -1.18 12.90 -20.53
CA LEU A 345 -1.53 14.33 -20.47
C LEU A 345 -2.20 14.74 -19.15
N GLU A 346 -3.10 13.90 -18.63
CA GLU A 346 -3.77 14.15 -17.34
C GLU A 346 -2.77 14.17 -16.16
N LEU A 347 -1.82 13.24 -16.15
CA LEU A 347 -0.79 13.19 -15.10
C LEU A 347 0.23 14.31 -15.29
N TYR A 348 0.53 14.69 -16.52
CA TYR A 348 1.40 15.83 -16.81
C TYR A 348 0.83 17.13 -16.24
N HIS A 349 -0.46 17.43 -16.51
CA HIS A 349 -1.11 18.61 -15.94
C HIS A 349 -1.21 18.52 -14.41
N ALA A 350 -1.54 17.35 -13.85
CA ALA A 350 -1.56 17.16 -12.41
C ALA A 350 -0.17 17.39 -11.76
N ASN A 351 0.91 16.95 -12.45
CA ASN A 351 2.29 17.18 -12.03
C ASN A 351 2.65 18.68 -12.03
N LEU A 352 2.33 19.39 -13.12
CA LEU A 352 2.55 20.82 -13.23
C LEU A 352 1.76 21.60 -12.18
N HIS A 353 0.50 21.23 -11.92
CA HIS A 353 -0.29 21.86 -10.84
C HIS A 353 0.37 21.70 -9.48
N ARG A 354 0.84 20.48 -9.14
CA ARG A 354 1.56 20.26 -7.88
C ARG A 354 2.82 21.12 -7.79
N LEU A 355 3.59 21.17 -8.86
CA LEU A 355 4.80 22.00 -8.93
C LEU A 355 4.47 23.49 -8.78
N GLY A 356 3.46 24.01 -9.48
CA GLY A 356 3.03 25.40 -9.37
C GLY A 356 2.58 25.78 -7.96
N LEU A 357 1.80 24.91 -7.30
CA LEU A 357 1.36 25.13 -5.91
C LEU A 357 2.53 25.09 -4.92
N LEU A 358 3.50 24.19 -5.13
CA LEU A 358 4.72 24.10 -4.32
C LEU A 358 5.53 25.39 -4.42
N LEU A 359 5.82 25.84 -5.64
CA LEU A 359 6.56 27.08 -5.91
C LEU A 359 5.84 28.31 -5.32
N LYS A 360 4.51 28.37 -5.43
CA LYS A 360 3.70 29.43 -4.82
C LYS A 360 3.83 29.45 -3.30
N ARG A 361 3.77 28.28 -2.65
CA ARG A 361 3.93 28.13 -1.20
C ARG A 361 5.29 28.64 -0.74
N ASP A 362 6.31 28.37 -1.55
CA ASP A 362 7.69 28.79 -1.27
C ASP A 362 7.98 30.25 -1.66
N GLY A 363 6.95 31.04 -2.06
CA GLY A 363 7.07 32.46 -2.44
C GLY A 363 7.65 32.71 -3.83
N ARG A 364 7.91 31.67 -4.61
CA ARG A 364 8.49 31.73 -5.97
C ARG A 364 7.39 31.97 -7.02
N TYR A 365 6.66 33.05 -6.85
CA TYR A 365 5.44 33.37 -7.62
C TYR A 365 5.67 33.49 -9.12
N THR A 366 6.81 34.06 -9.57
CA THR A 366 7.13 34.21 -10.99
C THR A 366 7.36 32.86 -11.67
N GLU A 367 7.97 31.90 -10.97
CA GLU A 367 8.16 30.56 -11.50
C GLU A 367 6.83 29.79 -11.53
N ALA A 368 6.02 29.92 -10.47
CA ALA A 368 4.69 29.35 -10.42
C ALA A 368 3.81 29.86 -11.57
N LEU A 369 3.88 31.19 -11.89
CA LEU A 369 3.16 31.79 -13.02
C LEU A 369 3.51 31.08 -14.35
N ARG A 370 4.80 30.85 -14.62
CA ARG A 370 5.24 30.16 -15.85
C ARG A 370 4.65 28.74 -15.96
N ILE A 371 4.59 28.03 -14.84
CA ILE A 371 3.98 26.70 -14.80
C ILE A 371 2.47 26.77 -15.12
N TRP A 372 1.73 27.70 -14.52
CA TRP A 372 0.30 27.83 -14.81
C TRP A 372 0.03 28.33 -16.23
N GLN A 373 0.87 29.22 -16.79
CA GLN A 373 0.80 29.62 -18.20
C GLN A 373 1.01 28.42 -19.14
N GLN A 374 1.94 27.53 -18.80
CA GLN A 374 2.16 26.29 -19.55
C GLN A 374 0.94 25.36 -19.51
N ILE A 375 0.28 25.20 -18.35
CA ILE A 375 -0.97 24.44 -18.23
C ILE A 375 -2.06 25.11 -19.07
N ALA A 376 -2.27 26.41 -18.94
CA ALA A 376 -3.29 27.14 -19.67
C ALA A 376 -3.11 27.07 -21.21
N ALA A 377 -1.86 26.97 -21.68
CA ALA A 377 -1.55 26.82 -23.10
C ALA A 377 -1.75 25.39 -23.63
N THR A 378 -1.73 24.37 -22.76
CA THR A 378 -1.76 22.96 -23.16
C THR A 378 -3.02 22.22 -22.74
N SER A 379 -3.86 22.81 -21.87
CA SER A 379 -5.13 22.26 -21.43
C SER A 379 -6.31 23.02 -22.01
N LEU A 380 -7.30 22.29 -22.52
CA LEU A 380 -8.52 22.87 -23.11
C LEU A 380 -9.63 23.11 -22.07
N ASP A 381 -9.49 22.60 -20.84
CA ASP A 381 -10.55 22.62 -19.83
C ASP A 381 -10.08 22.96 -18.40
N ASP A 382 -8.81 23.31 -18.23
CA ASP A 382 -8.25 23.64 -16.92
C ASP A 382 -8.48 25.10 -16.53
N VAL A 383 -9.57 25.33 -15.80
CA VAL A 383 -9.91 26.66 -15.27
C VAL A 383 -8.99 27.07 -14.12
N SER A 384 -8.45 26.12 -13.35
CA SER A 384 -7.67 26.42 -12.14
C SER A 384 -6.36 27.13 -12.46
N ALA A 385 -5.71 26.79 -13.57
CA ALA A 385 -4.52 27.48 -14.03
C ALA A 385 -4.81 28.96 -14.34
N HIS A 386 -5.89 29.24 -15.06
CA HIS A 386 -6.33 30.62 -15.37
C HIS A 386 -6.62 31.43 -14.09
N VAL A 387 -7.26 30.78 -13.10
CA VAL A 387 -7.53 31.41 -11.79
C VAL A 387 -6.25 31.76 -11.06
N GLU A 388 -5.26 30.87 -11.03
CA GLU A 388 -3.98 31.12 -10.35
C GLU A 388 -3.17 32.23 -11.06
N ILE A 389 -3.21 32.29 -12.40
CA ILE A 389 -2.61 33.37 -13.16
C ILE A 389 -3.32 34.71 -12.84
N ALA A 390 -4.65 34.73 -12.81
CA ALA A 390 -5.40 35.95 -12.45
C ALA A 390 -5.08 36.41 -11.04
N LYS A 391 -4.94 35.49 -10.08
CA LYS A 391 -4.52 35.84 -8.70
C LYS A 391 -3.12 36.43 -8.66
N TYR A 392 -2.18 35.91 -9.45
CA TYR A 392 -0.83 36.46 -9.53
C TYR A 392 -0.86 37.93 -9.97
N TYR A 393 -1.54 38.24 -11.06
CA TYR A 393 -1.62 39.61 -11.57
C TYR A 393 -2.40 40.53 -10.63
N GLU A 394 -3.45 40.05 -9.96
CA GLU A 394 -4.21 40.85 -9.00
C GLU A 394 -3.42 41.18 -7.72
N TRP A 395 -2.67 40.20 -7.18
CA TRP A 395 -2.12 40.34 -5.82
C TRP A 395 -0.62 40.52 -5.76
N GLN A 396 0.14 40.04 -6.75
CA GLN A 396 1.60 40.11 -6.72
C GLN A 396 2.12 41.32 -7.51
N THR A 397 1.58 41.56 -8.71
CA THR A 397 2.04 42.66 -9.57
C THR A 397 1.08 43.85 -9.62
N GLN A 398 -0.16 43.69 -9.14
CA GLN A 398 -1.24 44.66 -9.20
C GLN A 398 -1.58 45.13 -10.63
N GLU A 399 -1.32 44.29 -11.62
CA GLU A 399 -1.68 44.49 -13.01
C GLU A 399 -3.15 44.07 -13.23
N LEU A 400 -4.07 44.96 -12.81
CA LEU A 400 -5.51 44.68 -12.74
C LEU A 400 -6.11 44.31 -14.11
N GLU A 401 -5.64 44.94 -15.21
CA GLU A 401 -6.09 44.59 -16.57
C GLU A 401 -5.70 43.17 -16.96
N GLN A 402 -4.50 42.70 -16.60
CA GLN A 402 -4.07 41.34 -16.83
C GLN A 402 -4.89 40.37 -15.97
N ALA A 403 -5.15 40.72 -14.71
CA ALA A 403 -5.99 39.91 -13.82
C ALA A 403 -7.41 39.78 -14.37
N ARG A 404 -7.99 40.85 -14.92
CA ARG A 404 -9.30 40.84 -15.58
C ARG A 404 -9.30 39.96 -16.81
N PHE A 405 -8.33 40.12 -17.70
CA PHE A 405 -8.19 39.29 -18.91
C PHE A 405 -8.20 37.80 -18.58
N TRP A 406 -7.36 37.35 -17.65
CA TRP A 406 -7.27 35.95 -17.28
C TRP A 406 -8.53 35.44 -16.57
N THR A 407 -9.25 36.29 -15.85
CA THR A 407 -10.55 35.95 -15.24
C THR A 407 -11.63 35.77 -16.33
N GLU A 408 -11.64 36.61 -17.35
CA GLU A 408 -12.54 36.50 -18.52
C GLU A 408 -12.23 35.25 -19.33
N GLN A 409 -10.95 34.89 -19.56
CA GLN A 409 -10.57 33.64 -20.20
C GLN A 409 -11.10 32.43 -19.41
N ALA A 410 -10.98 32.43 -18.07
CA ALA A 410 -11.53 31.39 -17.22
C ALA A 410 -13.07 31.29 -17.35
N LEU A 411 -13.78 32.41 -17.41
CA LEU A 411 -15.24 32.44 -17.60
C LEU A 411 -15.64 31.90 -18.98
N ASN A 412 -14.93 32.29 -20.04
CA ASN A 412 -15.15 31.78 -21.38
C ASN A 412 -14.98 30.27 -21.46
N LEU A 413 -13.96 29.75 -20.78
CA LEU A 413 -13.71 28.33 -20.69
C LEU A 413 -14.88 27.59 -19.98
N VAL A 414 -15.33 28.11 -18.83
CA VAL A 414 -16.50 27.56 -18.11
C VAL A 414 -17.76 27.64 -18.97
N ALA A 415 -17.96 28.72 -19.72
CA ALA A 415 -19.11 28.87 -20.61
C ALA A 415 -19.12 27.83 -21.75
N SER A 416 -17.94 27.45 -22.24
CA SER A 416 -17.80 26.42 -23.29
C SER A 416 -18.31 25.02 -22.85
N TRP A 417 -18.45 24.78 -21.56
CA TRP A 417 -18.99 23.52 -21.02
C TRP A 417 -20.52 23.41 -21.12
N GLY A 418 -21.19 24.39 -21.71
CA GLY A 418 -22.63 24.43 -21.93
C GLY A 418 -23.44 24.39 -20.63
N ARG A 419 -24.49 23.57 -20.55
CA ARG A 419 -25.34 23.45 -19.35
C ARG A 419 -24.55 23.08 -18.07
N ARG A 420 -23.49 22.29 -18.19
CA ARG A 420 -22.64 21.91 -17.05
C ARG A 420 -21.90 23.12 -16.50
N GLY A 421 -21.41 24.00 -17.36
CA GLY A 421 -20.73 25.24 -16.98
C GLY A 421 -21.65 26.26 -16.34
N GLN A 422 -22.92 26.36 -16.77
CA GLN A 422 -23.90 27.30 -16.22
C GLN A 422 -24.16 27.12 -14.73
N HIS A 423 -24.08 25.89 -14.24
CA HIS A 423 -24.33 25.53 -12.83
C HIS A 423 -23.04 25.17 -12.07
N HIS A 424 -21.87 25.39 -12.65
CA HIS A 424 -20.60 25.05 -11.98
C HIS A 424 -20.27 26.11 -10.91
N PRO A 425 -19.94 25.71 -9.66
CA PRO A 425 -19.67 26.65 -8.56
C PRO A 425 -18.60 27.69 -8.88
N VAL A 426 -17.56 27.29 -9.61
CA VAL A 426 -16.45 28.16 -10.05
C VAL A 426 -16.94 29.37 -10.84
N ARG A 427 -18.04 29.28 -11.55
CA ARG A 427 -18.59 30.40 -12.33
C ARG A 427 -18.94 31.59 -11.44
N ALA A 428 -19.66 31.35 -10.37
CA ALA A 428 -20.06 32.42 -9.43
C ALA A 428 -18.83 33.09 -8.79
N GLU A 429 -17.79 32.30 -8.47
CA GLU A 429 -16.52 32.83 -7.93
C GLU A 429 -15.79 33.70 -8.94
N LEU A 430 -15.77 33.32 -10.21
CA LEU A 430 -15.15 34.07 -11.29
C LEU A 430 -15.93 35.36 -11.60
N GLU A 431 -17.25 35.33 -11.64
CA GLU A 431 -18.11 36.50 -11.83
C GLU A 431 -17.92 37.52 -10.66
N HIS A 432 -17.86 37.02 -9.43
CA HIS A 432 -17.55 37.86 -8.28
C HIS A 432 -16.15 38.49 -8.38
N ARG A 433 -15.13 37.73 -8.80
CA ARG A 433 -13.79 38.24 -9.02
C ARG A 433 -13.78 39.31 -10.11
N LEU A 434 -14.44 39.07 -11.24
CA LEU A 434 -14.52 40.01 -12.36
C LEU A 434 -15.14 41.34 -11.92
N ASN A 435 -16.28 41.30 -11.21
CA ASN A 435 -16.92 42.52 -10.68
C ASN A 435 -16.02 43.28 -9.72
N ARG A 436 -15.29 42.60 -8.86
CA ARG A 436 -14.33 43.23 -7.93
C ARG A 436 -13.16 43.86 -8.68
N LEU A 437 -12.63 43.22 -9.70
CA LEU A 437 -11.54 43.77 -10.53
C LEU A 437 -12.00 45.00 -11.30
N GLN A 438 -13.22 44.99 -11.84
CA GLN A 438 -13.80 46.15 -12.53
C GLN A 438 -13.92 47.33 -11.57
N GLN A 439 -14.45 47.15 -10.37
CA GLN A 439 -14.53 48.22 -9.35
C GLN A 439 -13.16 48.79 -8.98
N LYS A 440 -12.11 47.98 -8.91
CA LYS A 440 -10.75 48.44 -8.64
C LYS A 440 -10.19 49.27 -9.80
N LEU A 441 -10.47 48.88 -11.05
CA LEU A 441 -10.04 49.58 -12.24
C LEU A 441 -10.75 50.94 -12.39
N ASP A 442 -12.03 51.03 -12.03
CA ASP A 442 -12.81 52.26 -12.07
C ASP A 442 -12.36 53.27 -11.00
N LEU A 443 -11.61 52.85 -9.99
CA LEU A 443 -11.09 53.67 -8.88
C LEU A 443 -9.61 54.02 -9.06
N SER A 444 -8.89 53.41 -9.99
CA SER A 444 -7.47 53.65 -10.29
C SER A 444 -7.31 54.63 -11.46
#